data_a3b75b47cf592aa1ed93782c801db661
#
_entry.id   a3b75b47cf592aa1ed93782c801db661
#
_cell.length_a   1.000
_cell.length_b   1.000
_cell.length_c   1.000
_cell.angle_alpha   90.00
_cell.angle_beta   90.00
_cell.angle_gamma   90.00
#
_symmetry.space_group_name_H-M   'P 1'
#
loop_
_entity.id
_entity.type
_entity.pdbx_description
1 polymer ?
#
loop_
_entity_poly.entity_id
_entity_poly.type
_entity_poly.pdbx_seq_one_letter_code
_entity_poly.pdbx_strand_id
1 'polypeptide(L)'
;VRAASNVPILLLTARGLPEDRIEGLERGADDYLPKPFEPRELLLRIHALLRRAGPLREKQKILTFGRCSFEPDRGELRRAGNLVKLTASELALLRALCRKPGEVISRIALAEQTHTTLERTIDVQVTRLRKKIEDDPRTPIYLQTMRGVGYALITE
;
A
#
# COMPACT_ATOMS: atom_id res chain seq x y z
N VAL A 1 12.60 -9.00 -18.21
CA VAL A 1 11.40 -8.31 -17.71
C VAL A 1 11.21 -8.54 -16.21
N ARG A 2 11.31 -9.80 -15.76
CA ARG A 2 11.07 -10.16 -14.35
C ARG A 2 12.08 -9.53 -13.38
N ALA A 3 13.31 -9.35 -13.76
CA ALA A 3 14.33 -8.72 -12.92
C ALA A 3 14.05 -7.24 -12.61
N ALA A 4 13.25 -6.56 -13.44
CA ALA A 4 12.95 -5.13 -13.34
C ALA A 4 11.50 -4.83 -12.99
N SER A 5 10.60 -5.83 -12.96
CA SER A 5 9.17 -5.59 -12.81
C SER A 5 8.41 -6.80 -12.25
N ASN A 6 7.40 -6.53 -11.44
CA ASN A 6 6.46 -7.53 -10.93
C ASN A 6 5.16 -7.62 -11.76
N VAL A 7 5.18 -7.09 -12.97
CA VAL A 7 4.03 -7.19 -13.89
C VAL A 7 3.75 -8.65 -14.22
N PRO A 8 2.49 -9.11 -14.18
CA PRO A 8 2.11 -10.45 -14.60
C PRO A 8 2.50 -10.73 -16.06
N ILE A 9 3.01 -11.92 -16.32
CA ILE A 9 3.47 -12.35 -17.64
C ILE A 9 2.68 -13.58 -18.07
N LEU A 10 1.97 -13.45 -19.19
CA LEU A 10 1.29 -14.56 -19.85
C LEU A 10 2.01 -14.89 -21.16
N LEU A 11 2.48 -16.11 -21.29
CA LEU A 11 3.14 -16.58 -22.51
C LEU A 11 2.12 -17.15 -23.50
N LEU A 12 2.11 -16.58 -24.69
CA LEU A 12 1.35 -17.11 -25.83
C LEU A 12 2.34 -17.77 -26.80
N THR A 13 2.16 -19.05 -27.08
CA THR A 13 3.13 -19.80 -27.89
C THR A 13 2.47 -20.82 -28.79
N ALA A 14 3.04 -21.01 -29.98
CA ALA A 14 2.65 -22.06 -30.90
C ALA A 14 3.17 -23.44 -30.47
N ARG A 15 4.11 -23.50 -29.52
CA ARG A 15 4.70 -24.76 -29.01
C ARG A 15 3.86 -25.26 -27.86
N GLY A 16 3.20 -26.41 -28.06
CA GLY A 16 2.30 -27.02 -27.08
C GLY A 16 2.91 -28.17 -26.28
N LEU A 17 4.21 -28.38 -26.36
CA LEU A 17 4.86 -29.46 -25.63
C LEU A 17 4.97 -29.15 -24.13
N PRO A 18 4.77 -30.15 -23.25
CA PRO A 18 4.89 -29.94 -21.80
C PRO A 18 6.23 -29.35 -21.36
N GLU A 19 7.32 -29.71 -22.05
CA GLU A 19 8.66 -29.23 -21.77
C GLU A 19 8.82 -27.74 -22.02
N ASP A 20 8.25 -27.21 -23.10
CA ASP A 20 8.26 -25.78 -23.43
C ASP A 20 7.43 -24.98 -22.40
N ARG A 21 6.37 -25.57 -21.90
CA ARG A 21 5.53 -24.99 -20.84
C ARG A 21 6.29 -24.84 -19.53
N ILE A 22 7.00 -25.88 -19.12
CA ILE A 22 7.82 -25.87 -17.91
C ILE A 22 8.93 -24.83 -18.02
N GLU A 23 9.63 -24.80 -19.15
CA GLU A 23 10.71 -23.83 -19.40
C GLU A 23 10.19 -22.38 -19.33
N GLY A 24 9.04 -22.10 -19.93
CA GLY A 24 8.43 -20.77 -19.87
C GLY A 24 8.09 -20.32 -18.46
N LEU A 25 7.54 -21.23 -17.64
CA LEU A 25 7.22 -20.95 -16.23
C LEU A 25 8.48 -20.80 -15.37
N GLU A 26 9.51 -21.59 -15.60
CA GLU A 26 10.81 -21.48 -14.92
C GLU A 26 11.51 -20.15 -15.20
N ARG A 27 11.33 -19.59 -16.40
CA ARG A 27 11.85 -18.26 -16.77
C ARG A 27 11.08 -17.08 -16.19
N GLY A 28 10.04 -17.33 -15.39
CA GLY A 28 9.33 -16.33 -14.64
C GLY A 28 7.97 -15.92 -15.22
N ALA A 29 7.41 -16.67 -16.16
CA ALA A 29 6.04 -16.48 -16.61
C ALA A 29 5.06 -16.93 -15.52
N ASP A 30 3.92 -16.23 -15.40
CA ASP A 30 2.89 -16.55 -14.43
C ASP A 30 1.85 -17.52 -14.95
N ASP A 31 1.67 -17.57 -16.26
CA ASP A 31 0.79 -18.53 -16.94
C ASP A 31 1.24 -18.74 -18.39
N TYR A 32 0.65 -19.74 -19.04
CA TYR A 32 0.99 -20.20 -20.35
C TYR A 32 -0.26 -20.58 -21.12
N LEU A 33 -0.36 -20.12 -22.37
CA LEU A 33 -1.49 -20.44 -23.24
C LEU A 33 -0.97 -20.86 -24.62
N PRO A 34 -1.12 -22.15 -25.00
CA PRO A 34 -0.70 -22.64 -26.31
C PRO A 34 -1.63 -22.14 -27.41
N LYS A 35 -1.09 -21.86 -28.58
CA LYS A 35 -1.84 -21.59 -29.81
C LYS A 35 -2.20 -22.92 -30.51
N PRO A 36 -3.37 -23.05 -31.13
CA PRO A 36 -4.47 -22.06 -31.17
C PRO A 36 -5.25 -22.01 -29.87
N PHE A 37 -5.75 -20.85 -29.51
CA PHE A 37 -6.56 -20.63 -28.32
C PHE A 37 -7.85 -19.88 -28.66
N GLU A 38 -8.87 -20.05 -27.84
CA GLU A 38 -10.08 -19.25 -27.94
C GLU A 38 -9.89 -17.87 -27.28
N PRO A 39 -10.36 -16.77 -27.91
CA PRO A 39 -10.27 -15.44 -27.32
C PRO A 39 -10.85 -15.35 -25.91
N ARG A 40 -11.91 -16.09 -25.64
CA ARG A 40 -12.55 -16.19 -24.32
C ARG A 40 -11.62 -16.78 -23.26
N GLU A 41 -10.88 -17.81 -23.61
CA GLU A 41 -9.89 -18.43 -22.70
C GLU A 41 -8.76 -17.45 -22.38
N LEU A 42 -8.26 -16.72 -23.37
CA LEU A 42 -7.25 -15.69 -23.17
C LEU A 42 -7.74 -14.63 -22.16
N LEU A 43 -8.94 -14.12 -22.34
CA LEU A 43 -9.53 -13.11 -21.43
C LEU A 43 -9.66 -13.64 -20.01
N LEU A 44 -10.12 -14.88 -19.84
CA LEU A 44 -10.25 -15.51 -18.52
C LEU A 44 -8.90 -15.63 -17.80
N ARG A 45 -7.86 -15.99 -18.51
CA ARG A 45 -6.50 -16.10 -17.95
C ARG A 45 -5.92 -14.74 -17.60
N ILE A 46 -6.11 -13.74 -18.43
CA ILE A 46 -5.70 -12.35 -18.15
C ILE A 46 -6.40 -11.85 -16.88
N HIS A 47 -7.71 -12.02 -16.77
CA HIS A 47 -8.46 -11.62 -15.58
C HIS A 47 -8.00 -12.35 -14.32
N ALA A 48 -7.68 -13.65 -14.43
CA ALA A 48 -7.16 -14.42 -13.31
C ALA A 48 -5.78 -13.91 -12.84
N LEU A 49 -4.89 -13.58 -13.76
CA LEU A 49 -3.57 -13.01 -13.46
C LEU A 49 -3.68 -11.64 -12.80
N LEU A 50 -4.54 -10.79 -13.31
CA LEU A 50 -4.76 -9.45 -12.75
C LEU A 50 -5.36 -9.51 -11.34
N ARG A 51 -6.25 -10.44 -11.06
CA ARG A 51 -6.79 -10.66 -9.71
C ARG A 51 -5.72 -11.13 -8.72
N ARG A 52 -4.81 -12.02 -9.14
CA ARG A 52 -3.71 -12.53 -8.32
C ARG A 52 -2.66 -11.46 -8.02
N ALA A 53 -2.37 -10.61 -9.01
CA ALA A 53 -1.44 -9.51 -8.84
C ALA A 53 -1.98 -8.40 -7.92
N GLY A 54 -3.29 -8.38 -7.67
CA GLY A 54 -3.95 -7.27 -7.00
C GLY A 54 -4.03 -6.01 -7.88
N PRO A 55 -4.64 -4.94 -7.40
CA PRO A 55 -4.58 -3.68 -8.10
C PRO A 55 -3.10 -3.30 -8.29
N LEU A 56 -2.74 -2.81 -9.48
CA LEU A 56 -1.44 -2.18 -9.70
C LEU A 56 -1.31 -1.08 -8.66
N ARG A 57 -0.66 -1.39 -7.55
CA ARG A 57 -0.32 -0.39 -6.57
C ARG A 57 0.72 0.51 -7.23
N GLU A 58 0.30 1.68 -7.64
CA GLU A 58 1.26 2.74 -7.85
C GLU A 58 2.12 2.77 -6.60
N LYS A 59 3.44 2.64 -6.76
CA LYS A 59 4.36 2.80 -5.64
C LYS A 59 4.06 4.15 -5.01
N GLN A 60 3.48 4.10 -3.82
CA GLN A 60 3.20 5.33 -3.10
C GLN A 60 4.53 6.02 -2.83
N LYS A 61 4.62 7.27 -3.23
CA LYS A 61 5.82 8.07 -3.02
C LYS A 61 6.11 8.19 -1.53
N ILE A 62 7.40 8.28 -1.21
CA ILE A 62 7.82 8.62 0.15
C ILE A 62 7.25 9.98 0.52
N LEU A 63 6.57 10.05 1.65
CA LEU A 63 5.98 11.27 2.17
C LEU A 63 6.92 11.89 3.20
N THR A 64 7.16 13.19 3.08
CA THR A 64 7.97 13.94 4.03
C THR A 64 7.13 14.97 4.78
N PHE A 65 7.34 15.06 6.08
CA PHE A 65 6.68 16.03 6.93
C PHE A 65 7.61 16.38 8.11
N GLY A 66 8.11 17.60 8.13
CA GLY A 66 9.11 18.03 9.12
C GLY A 66 10.40 17.23 9.02
N ARG A 67 10.78 16.62 10.13
CA ARG A 67 11.96 15.75 10.21
C ARG A 67 11.67 14.31 9.85
N CYS A 68 10.41 13.99 9.55
CA CYS A 68 9.96 12.64 9.28
C CYS A 68 9.90 12.34 7.78
N SER A 69 10.20 11.11 7.43
CA SER A 69 9.93 10.52 6.13
C SER A 69 9.24 9.19 6.32
N PHE A 70 8.17 8.96 5.59
CA PHE A 70 7.39 7.73 5.66
C PHE A 70 7.30 7.08 4.29
N GLU A 71 7.67 5.81 4.22
CA GLU A 71 7.54 4.97 3.03
C GLU A 71 6.36 4.01 3.23
N PRO A 72 5.17 4.29 2.65
CA PRO A 72 3.97 3.49 2.90
C PRO A 72 4.09 2.04 2.46
N ASP A 73 4.81 1.78 1.37
CA ASP A 73 4.95 0.42 0.83
C ASP A 73 5.74 -0.50 1.77
N ARG A 74 6.77 0.03 2.42
CA ARG A 74 7.56 -0.70 3.43
C ARG A 74 7.01 -0.57 4.83
N GLY A 75 6.19 0.45 5.09
CA GLY A 75 5.73 0.75 6.43
C GLY A 75 6.83 1.28 7.35
N GLU A 76 7.84 1.94 6.77
CA GLU A 76 8.98 2.49 7.52
C GLU A 76 8.82 4.00 7.74
N LEU A 77 8.83 4.39 9.00
CA LEU A 77 8.90 5.79 9.42
C LEU A 77 10.33 6.09 9.92
N ARG A 78 10.92 7.15 9.37
CA ARG A 78 12.21 7.67 9.83
C ARG A 78 12.04 9.08 10.32
N ARG A 79 12.73 9.41 11.41
CA ARG A 79 12.80 10.76 11.96
C ARG A 79 14.25 11.17 12.10
N ALA A 80 14.63 12.27 11.47
CA ALA A 80 16.04 12.72 11.41
C ALA A 80 17.01 11.61 10.96
N GLY A 81 16.57 10.77 10.01
CA GLY A 81 17.35 9.64 9.48
C GLY A 81 17.29 8.35 10.31
N ASN A 82 16.72 8.39 11.51
CA ASN A 82 16.61 7.23 12.40
C ASN A 82 15.27 6.51 12.24
N LEU A 83 15.32 5.19 12.19
CA LEU A 83 14.10 4.37 12.10
C LEU A 83 13.28 4.48 13.39
N VAL A 84 12.00 4.80 13.25
CA VAL A 84 11.05 4.87 14.37
C VAL A 84 10.18 3.62 14.36
N LYS A 85 10.13 2.91 15.49
CA LYS A 85 9.25 1.75 15.63
C LYS A 85 7.79 2.19 15.76
N LEU A 86 6.95 1.63 14.90
CA LEU A 86 5.51 1.80 14.95
C LEU A 86 4.85 0.49 15.38
N THR A 87 3.81 0.58 16.21
CA THR A 87 2.92 -0.55 16.46
C THR A 87 2.08 -0.82 15.20
N ALA A 88 1.50 -2.01 15.11
CA ALA A 88 0.63 -2.36 13.98
C ALA A 88 -0.53 -1.36 13.82
N SER A 89 -1.11 -0.91 14.93
CA SER A 89 -2.19 0.08 14.94
C SER A 89 -1.74 1.46 14.47
N GLU A 90 -0.59 1.92 14.93
CA GLU A 90 0.00 3.20 14.51
C GLU A 90 0.36 3.19 13.03
N LEU A 91 0.91 2.09 12.54
CA LEU A 91 1.24 1.90 11.14
C LEU A 91 -0.02 1.93 10.26
N ALA A 92 -1.07 1.22 10.67
CA ALA A 92 -2.34 1.20 9.95
C ALA A 92 -2.96 2.61 9.88
N LEU A 93 -2.94 3.36 10.98
CA LEU A 93 -3.42 4.73 11.03
C LEU A 93 -2.61 5.65 10.11
N LEU A 94 -1.29 5.58 10.16
CA LEU A 94 -0.41 6.39 9.33
C LEU A 94 -0.60 6.08 7.84
N ARG A 95 -0.72 4.82 7.47
CA ARG A 95 -1.03 4.41 6.09
C ARG A 95 -2.38 4.95 5.61
N ALA A 96 -3.41 4.91 6.46
CA ALA A 96 -4.73 5.43 6.12
C ALA A 96 -4.70 6.94 5.87
N LEU A 97 -3.99 7.69 6.70
CA LEU A 97 -3.81 9.13 6.53
C LEU A 97 -2.96 9.48 5.30
N CYS A 98 -1.96 8.67 5.00
CA CYS A 98 -1.06 8.89 3.86
C CYS A 98 -1.70 8.62 2.49
N ARG A 99 -2.82 7.92 2.43
CA ARG A 99 -3.54 7.67 1.16
C ARG A 99 -4.04 8.96 0.53
N LYS A 100 -4.44 9.92 1.34
CA LYS A 100 -4.94 11.23 0.91
C LYS A 100 -4.32 12.32 1.77
N PRO A 101 -3.05 12.67 1.53
CA PRO A 101 -2.38 13.71 2.30
C PRO A 101 -3.11 15.04 2.21
N GLY A 102 -3.26 15.72 3.34
CA GLY A 102 -3.95 17.00 3.41
C GLY A 102 -5.48 16.92 3.48
N GLU A 103 -6.07 15.76 3.21
CA GLU A 103 -7.51 15.57 3.35
C GLU A 103 -7.89 15.17 4.77
N VAL A 104 -9.02 15.68 5.23
CA VAL A 104 -9.57 15.31 6.53
C VAL A 104 -10.33 14.00 6.42
N ILE A 105 -9.93 13.02 7.25
CA ILE A 105 -10.58 11.72 7.30
C ILE A 105 -11.32 11.60 8.63
N SER A 106 -12.60 11.21 8.57
CA SER A 106 -13.44 11.06 9.77
C SER A 106 -12.92 9.93 10.67
N ARG A 107 -13.22 10.02 11.97
CA ARG A 107 -12.89 8.96 12.94
C ARG A 107 -13.51 7.64 12.56
N ILE A 108 -14.74 7.65 12.07
CA ILE A 108 -15.45 6.45 11.60
C ILE A 108 -14.69 5.81 10.44
N ALA A 109 -14.32 6.59 9.43
CA ALA A 109 -13.56 6.09 8.28
C ALA A 109 -12.18 5.56 8.69
N LEU A 110 -11.48 6.23 9.61
CA LEU A 110 -10.20 5.75 10.14
C LEU A 110 -10.37 4.46 10.94
N ALA A 111 -11.42 4.33 11.73
CA ALA A 111 -11.72 3.10 12.46
C ALA A 111 -11.98 1.92 11.51
N GLU A 112 -12.73 2.14 10.45
CA GLU A 112 -12.99 1.13 9.42
C GLU A 112 -11.72 0.70 8.68
N GLN A 113 -10.89 1.67 8.27
CA GLN A 113 -9.65 1.41 7.55
C GLN A 113 -8.57 0.74 8.40
N THR A 114 -8.59 0.96 9.72
CA THR A 114 -7.64 0.37 10.66
C THR A 114 -8.17 -0.89 11.34
N HIS A 115 -9.36 -1.34 10.96
CA HIS A 115 -10.04 -2.49 11.59
C HIS A 115 -10.22 -2.34 13.11
N THR A 116 -10.44 -1.12 13.54
CA THR A 116 -10.66 -0.77 14.95
C THR A 116 -12.16 -0.65 15.22
N THR A 117 -12.63 -1.26 16.31
CA THR A 117 -14.06 -1.28 16.63
C THR A 117 -14.57 -0.01 17.32
N LEU A 118 -13.69 0.77 17.93
CA LEU A 118 -14.06 1.94 18.71
C LEU A 118 -13.35 3.20 18.19
N GLU A 119 -14.13 4.26 17.96
CA GLU A 119 -13.60 5.57 17.55
C GLU A 119 -12.64 6.19 18.58
N ARG A 120 -12.86 5.95 19.87
CA ARG A 120 -11.97 6.40 20.95
C ARG A 120 -10.55 5.83 20.81
N THR A 121 -10.42 4.65 20.26
CA THR A 121 -9.11 4.03 20.01
C THR A 121 -8.31 4.83 18.98
N ILE A 122 -8.98 5.44 18.02
CA ILE A 122 -8.34 6.34 17.05
C ILE A 122 -7.70 7.53 17.76
N ASP A 123 -8.41 8.17 18.70
CA ASP A 123 -7.88 9.31 19.45
C ASP A 123 -6.64 8.95 20.25
N VAL A 124 -6.61 7.78 20.88
CA VAL A 124 -5.45 7.25 21.61
C VAL A 124 -4.27 6.99 20.66
N GLN A 125 -4.53 6.39 19.51
CA GLN A 125 -3.51 6.11 18.50
C GLN A 125 -2.94 7.40 17.90
N VAL A 126 -3.76 8.40 17.65
CA VAL A 126 -3.33 9.73 17.21
C VAL A 126 -2.40 10.36 18.23
N THR A 127 -2.76 10.32 19.51
CA THR A 127 -1.93 10.86 20.59
C THR A 127 -0.56 10.17 20.64
N ARG A 128 -0.52 8.85 20.51
CA ARG A 128 0.73 8.08 20.49
C ARG A 128 1.56 8.37 19.26
N LEU A 129 0.93 8.48 18.11
CA LEU A 129 1.61 8.78 16.84
C LEU A 129 2.21 10.20 16.87
N ARG A 130 1.51 11.17 17.41
CA ARG A 130 2.02 12.55 17.60
C ARG A 130 3.30 12.59 18.41
N LYS A 131 3.42 11.78 19.45
CA LYS A 131 4.67 11.69 20.23
C LYS A 131 5.86 11.22 19.42
N LYS A 132 5.61 10.47 18.36
CA LYS A 132 6.66 9.92 17.48
C LYS A 132 7.02 10.84 16.32
N ILE A 133 6.07 11.63 15.81
CA ILE A 133 6.27 12.43 14.59
C ILE A 133 6.35 13.94 14.84
N GLU A 134 5.70 14.47 15.87
CA GLU A 134 5.67 15.89 16.16
C GLU A 134 6.86 16.29 17.04
N ASP A 135 7.38 17.50 16.83
CA ASP A 135 8.39 18.07 17.73
C ASP A 135 7.77 18.40 19.10
N ASP A 136 6.56 18.99 19.10
CA ASP A 136 5.73 19.17 20.26
C ASP A 136 4.34 18.55 20.07
N PRO A 137 4.06 17.41 20.70
CA PRO A 137 2.76 16.74 20.57
C PRO A 137 1.55 17.59 21.04
N ARG A 138 1.79 18.60 21.87
CA ARG A 138 0.74 19.50 22.36
C ARG A 138 0.31 20.52 21.33
N THR A 139 1.21 20.88 20.41
CA THR A 139 0.97 21.81 19.30
C THR A 139 1.28 21.13 17.97
N PRO A 140 0.45 20.14 17.55
CA PRO A 140 0.74 19.36 16.37
C PRO A 140 0.66 20.20 15.09
N ILE A 141 1.67 20.08 14.24
CA ILE A 141 1.77 20.76 12.95
C ILE A 141 1.36 19.83 11.81
N TYR A 142 1.77 18.57 11.87
CA TYR A 142 1.60 17.60 10.77
C TYR A 142 0.35 16.77 10.91
N LEU A 143 0.10 16.21 12.09
CA LEU A 143 -1.11 15.42 12.37
C LEU A 143 -2.12 16.31 13.07
N GLN A 144 -2.97 16.96 12.28
CA GLN A 144 -3.91 17.95 12.77
C GLN A 144 -5.28 17.35 13.08
N THR A 145 -5.94 17.94 14.08
CA THR A 145 -7.34 17.65 14.41
C THR A 145 -8.25 18.69 13.75
N MET A 146 -9.26 18.20 13.03
CA MET A 146 -10.37 19.04 12.57
C MET A 146 -11.57 18.76 13.47
N ARG A 147 -11.89 19.69 14.35
CA ARG A 147 -12.98 19.55 15.34
C ARG A 147 -14.30 19.17 14.68
N GLY A 148 -14.93 18.13 15.17
CA GLY A 148 -16.22 17.63 14.68
C GLY A 148 -16.15 16.85 13.36
N VAL A 149 -14.97 16.71 12.75
CA VAL A 149 -14.81 16.00 11.48
C VAL A 149 -13.85 14.82 11.61
N GLY A 150 -12.59 15.04 11.99
CA GLY A 150 -11.61 13.98 12.10
C GLY A 150 -10.17 14.51 12.13
N TYR A 151 -9.28 13.79 11.43
CA TYR A 151 -7.85 14.07 11.39
C TYR A 151 -7.33 14.20 9.98
N ALA A 152 -6.26 14.97 9.82
CA ALA A 152 -5.55 15.11 8.55
C ALA A 152 -4.04 15.07 8.78
N LEU A 153 -3.32 14.46 7.86
CA LEU A 153 -1.87 14.49 7.83
C LEU A 153 -1.41 15.52 6.79
N ILE A 154 -0.74 16.55 7.24
CA ILE A 154 -0.20 17.60 6.38
C ILE A 154 1.24 17.22 6.01
N THR A 155 1.51 17.11 4.73
CA THR A 155 2.82 16.78 4.18
C THR A 155 3.42 17.97 3.43
N GLU A 156 4.72 17.95 3.26
CA GLU A 156 5.45 18.94 2.46
C GLU A 156 5.46 18.57 0.98
#